data_d142ed4f7cb1d77d12144425038a422a
#
_entry.id   d142ed4f7cb1d77d12144425038a422a
#
_cell.length_a   1.000
_cell.length_b   1.000
_cell.length_c   1.000
_cell.angle_alpha   90.00
_cell.angle_beta   90.00
_cell.angle_gamma   90.00
#
_symmetry.space_group_name_H-M   'P 1'
#
loop_
_entity.id
_entity.type
_entity.pdbx_description
1 polymer ?
#
loop_
_entity_poly.entity_id
_entity_poly.type
_entity_poly.pdbx_seq_one_letter_code
_entity_poly.pdbx_strand_id
1 'polypeptide(L)'
;MSRPYYEPPTAEGPMQYVNAKYALTEPWPEQAHNVRLVGHSDLAGWGDAFQIQVGKGICYVAASGVNGHDGFSILDVSNPKKPVIKNQVVDTPAARTHKVLRINDEVLLTNSELRANLRDKYPDAIGGLRIFDTTDPFNPKFVRYVKVDGRGVHRPIYDRKRKLLYSSGFKDGYKGMILHVHDMKDPWNPEQIGLGWIPGQKDGEAPSFDTGVIKKDGAHLHEANPYGNYLTTGYWHAGVAMFDLEDPTNPKLMWRQGPHETHGWPGCYHTFLVPEGSEFGIASTETTTVNCGDPPAFATFYDLRNVNHPLPISTFMPHDIDPYTMRPRDEKWCRTGSRYGAHNLWQDMKKDDLLYICWFNAGLRIVDWSNPFNPKEVGYYLPAGTKERGCPQSNDVTVDRDTGLIYLSDRWGLGLHILEYTG
;
A
#
# COMPACT_ATOMS: atom_id res chain seq x y z
N MET A 1 23.97 13.80 21.16
CA MET A 1 24.48 13.44 19.81
C MET A 1 23.28 13.35 18.89
N SER A 2 23.09 14.34 18.01
CA SER A 2 22.04 14.31 16.99
C SER A 2 22.37 13.21 15.98
N ARG A 3 21.56 12.17 15.89
CA ARG A 3 21.67 11.19 14.79
C ARG A 3 21.48 11.97 13.48
N PRO A 4 22.29 11.72 12.45
CA PRO A 4 22.05 12.33 11.15
C PRO A 4 20.63 11.92 10.69
N TYR A 5 19.84 12.90 10.36
CA TYR A 5 18.52 12.69 9.78
C TYR A 5 18.69 11.90 8.49
N TYR A 6 18.03 10.74 8.42
CA TYR A 6 17.95 9.97 7.21
C TYR A 6 17.05 10.73 6.23
N GLU A 7 17.63 11.24 5.14
CA GLU A 7 16.81 11.50 3.95
C GLU A 7 16.38 10.13 3.43
N PRO A 8 15.06 9.82 3.38
CA PRO A 8 14.65 8.62 2.66
C PRO A 8 15.24 8.75 1.26
N PRO A 9 15.83 7.68 0.68
CA PRO A 9 16.12 7.70 -0.72
C PRO A 9 14.80 8.06 -1.36
N THR A 10 14.76 9.23 -1.98
CA THR A 10 13.61 9.65 -2.76
C THR A 10 13.26 8.41 -3.57
N ALA A 11 12.00 7.98 -3.57
CA ALA A 11 11.56 6.76 -4.25
C ALA A 11 11.76 6.84 -5.78
N GLU A 12 12.81 7.42 -6.24
CA GLU A 12 13.05 8.08 -7.51
C GLU A 12 14.20 7.49 -8.31
N GLY A 13 14.93 6.57 -7.74
CA GLY A 13 15.89 5.77 -8.48
C GLY A 13 15.33 4.36 -8.70
N PRO A 14 15.83 3.58 -9.67
CA PRO A 14 15.71 2.15 -9.58
C PRO A 14 16.20 1.82 -8.18
N MET A 15 15.32 1.26 -7.34
CA MET A 15 15.74 0.89 -6.01
C MET A 15 16.97 0.01 -6.19
N GLN A 16 18.14 0.52 -5.84
CA GLN A 16 19.36 -0.28 -5.89
C GLN A 16 19.28 -1.28 -4.75
N TYR A 17 18.54 -2.35 -5.00
CA TYR A 17 18.13 -3.32 -4.01
C TYR A 17 19.23 -4.27 -3.59
N VAL A 18 20.36 -4.23 -4.22
CA VAL A 18 21.46 -5.10 -3.88
C VAL A 18 22.74 -4.28 -3.76
N ASN A 19 23.02 -3.80 -2.57
CA ASN A 19 24.41 -3.59 -2.23
C ASN A 19 25.04 -4.99 -2.16
N ALA A 20 25.94 -5.32 -3.07
CA ALA A 20 26.62 -6.61 -3.11
C ALA A 20 27.25 -7.04 -1.77
N LYS A 21 27.52 -6.07 -0.86
CA LYS A 21 27.97 -6.30 0.51
C LYS A 21 26.99 -7.09 1.39
N TYR A 22 25.68 -7.10 1.02
CA TYR A 22 24.60 -7.77 1.77
C TYR A 22 23.96 -8.90 0.95
N ALA A 23 24.57 -9.31 -0.18
CA ALA A 23 24.08 -10.45 -0.92
C ALA A 23 24.10 -11.67 -0.01
N LEU A 24 22.94 -12.30 0.16
CA LEU A 24 22.86 -13.59 0.85
C LEU A 24 23.64 -14.60 0.04
N THR A 25 24.47 -15.39 0.72
CA THR A 25 25.23 -16.46 0.07
C THR A 25 24.31 -17.58 -0.43
N GLU A 26 23.19 -17.76 0.26
CA GLU A 26 22.17 -18.78 -0.07
C GLU A 26 20.77 -18.14 -0.01
N PRO A 27 19.90 -18.45 -0.97
CA PRO A 27 18.49 -18.05 -0.93
C PRO A 27 17.79 -18.58 0.32
N TRP A 28 16.89 -17.78 0.88
CA TRP A 28 16.05 -18.24 1.99
C TRP A 28 15.08 -19.31 1.50
N PRO A 29 14.89 -20.39 2.28
CA PRO A 29 13.88 -21.39 1.98
C PRO A 29 12.49 -20.84 2.22
N GLU A 30 11.51 -21.40 1.51
CA GLU A 30 10.10 -21.21 1.85
C GLU A 30 9.83 -21.60 3.30
N GLN A 31 9.03 -20.80 3.99
CA GLN A 31 8.54 -21.08 5.33
C GLN A 31 7.04 -20.81 5.40
N ALA A 32 6.31 -21.70 6.07
CA ALA A 32 4.88 -21.56 6.21
C ALA A 32 4.40 -22.13 7.55
N HIS A 33 3.34 -21.53 8.08
CA HIS A 33 2.56 -22.06 9.20
C HIS A 33 1.09 -21.82 8.91
N ASN A 34 0.27 -22.87 8.92
CA ASN A 34 -1.13 -22.84 8.57
C ASN A 34 -1.45 -22.17 7.21
N VAL A 35 -0.49 -22.23 6.27
CA VAL A 35 -0.63 -21.68 4.92
C VAL A 35 0.08 -22.63 3.95
N ARG A 36 -0.51 -22.87 2.79
CA ARG A 36 0.13 -23.62 1.71
C ARG A 36 0.13 -22.85 0.40
N LEU A 37 1.16 -23.06 -0.40
CA LEU A 37 1.24 -22.57 -1.78
C LEU A 37 0.29 -23.39 -2.66
N VAL A 38 -0.58 -22.69 -3.40
CA VAL A 38 -1.49 -23.29 -4.40
C VAL A 38 -0.95 -23.11 -5.81
N GLY A 39 -0.43 -21.91 -6.12
CA GLY A 39 0.11 -21.58 -7.43
C GLY A 39 1.01 -20.37 -7.39
N HIS A 40 1.78 -20.19 -8.46
CA HIS A 40 2.77 -19.12 -8.57
C HIS A 40 2.91 -18.65 -10.02
N SER A 41 3.22 -17.36 -10.20
CA SER A 41 3.63 -16.77 -11.47
C SER A 41 4.76 -15.78 -11.23
N ASP A 42 5.85 -15.90 -11.97
CA ASP A 42 6.94 -14.91 -12.01
C ASP A 42 6.59 -13.66 -12.80
N LEU A 43 5.34 -13.59 -13.31
CA LEU A 43 4.82 -12.50 -14.14
C LEU A 43 5.66 -12.29 -15.41
N ALA A 44 6.22 -13.36 -15.98
CA ALA A 44 7.12 -13.34 -17.15
C ALA A 44 8.28 -12.34 -16.99
N GLY A 45 8.88 -12.30 -15.82
CA GLY A 45 9.96 -11.39 -15.46
C GLY A 45 9.51 -10.01 -14.96
N TRP A 46 8.18 -9.74 -14.93
CA TRP A 46 7.60 -8.55 -14.26
C TRP A 46 7.33 -8.83 -12.78
N GLY A 47 8.26 -9.52 -12.12
CA GLY A 47 8.09 -9.95 -10.74
C GLY A 47 8.15 -8.84 -9.69
N ASP A 48 8.31 -7.57 -10.09
CA ASP A 48 8.30 -6.38 -9.26
C ASP A 48 6.87 -5.88 -8.98
N ALA A 49 6.04 -6.79 -8.48
CA ALA A 49 4.61 -6.59 -8.32
C ALA A 49 4.23 -5.67 -7.15
N PHE A 50 3.20 -4.84 -7.38
CA PHE A 50 2.60 -3.97 -6.39
C PHE A 50 1.21 -4.47 -6.00
N GLN A 51 0.17 -3.63 -6.07
CA GLN A 51 -1.14 -4.00 -5.59
C GLN A 51 -1.88 -4.93 -6.55
N ILE A 52 -2.72 -5.76 -5.95
CA ILE A 52 -3.46 -6.83 -6.61
C ILE A 52 -4.95 -6.51 -6.58
N GLN A 53 -5.62 -6.77 -7.69
CA GLN A 53 -7.07 -6.83 -7.75
C GLN A 53 -7.49 -8.17 -8.35
N VAL A 54 -8.23 -8.98 -7.59
CA VAL A 54 -8.68 -10.31 -8.03
C VAL A 54 -10.20 -10.44 -7.92
N GLY A 55 -10.79 -11.26 -8.76
CA GLY A 55 -12.19 -11.66 -8.72
C GLY A 55 -12.66 -12.21 -10.05
N LYS A 56 -13.66 -13.09 -10.03
CA LYS A 56 -14.23 -13.76 -11.21
C LYS A 56 -13.18 -14.48 -12.07
N GLY A 57 -12.17 -15.08 -11.44
CA GLY A 57 -11.09 -15.80 -12.13
C GLY A 57 -10.07 -14.92 -12.87
N ILE A 58 -10.09 -13.60 -12.65
CA ILE A 58 -9.17 -12.64 -13.26
C ILE A 58 -8.36 -11.96 -12.17
N CYS A 59 -7.05 -11.85 -12.38
CA CYS A 59 -6.15 -11.16 -11.48
C CYS A 59 -5.38 -10.07 -12.24
N TYR A 60 -5.46 -8.84 -11.73
CA TYR A 60 -4.66 -7.71 -12.17
C TYR A 60 -3.57 -7.44 -11.14
N VAL A 61 -2.34 -7.30 -11.59
CA VAL A 61 -1.18 -7.05 -10.71
C VAL A 61 -0.44 -5.82 -11.22
N ALA A 62 -0.45 -4.75 -10.43
CA ALA A 62 0.29 -3.53 -10.73
C ALA A 62 1.80 -3.81 -10.67
N ALA A 63 2.59 -3.10 -11.49
CA ALA A 63 4.03 -3.21 -11.52
C ALA A 63 4.71 -1.93 -11.01
N SER A 64 5.81 -2.11 -10.28
CA SER A 64 6.54 -1.00 -9.67
C SER A 64 7.32 -0.14 -10.67
N GLY A 65 7.47 -0.62 -11.90
CA GLY A 65 8.28 0.01 -12.93
C GLY A 65 9.78 -0.14 -12.72
N VAL A 66 10.20 -1.10 -11.92
CA VAL A 66 11.60 -1.53 -11.86
C VAL A 66 11.92 -2.31 -13.14
N ASN A 67 13.11 -2.17 -13.69
CA ASN A 67 13.51 -2.84 -14.94
C ASN A 67 12.66 -2.47 -16.18
N GLY A 68 11.94 -1.35 -16.15
CA GLY A 68 11.11 -0.90 -17.28
C GLY A 68 9.73 -1.55 -17.35
N HIS A 69 9.30 -2.24 -16.29
CA HIS A 69 7.99 -2.88 -16.19
C HIS A 69 6.93 -1.92 -15.64
N ASP A 70 6.74 -0.79 -16.32
CA ASP A 70 5.75 0.21 -15.92
C ASP A 70 4.37 -0.20 -16.44
N GLY A 71 3.40 -0.39 -15.54
CA GLY A 71 2.03 -0.76 -15.91
C GLY A 71 1.44 -1.87 -15.06
N PHE A 72 0.83 -2.88 -15.68
CA PHE A 72 0.24 -4.00 -14.93
C PHE A 72 0.13 -5.28 -15.77
N SER A 73 0.16 -6.42 -15.08
CA SER A 73 -0.06 -7.75 -15.65
C SER A 73 -1.50 -8.19 -15.43
N ILE A 74 -2.04 -8.99 -16.36
CA ILE A 74 -3.38 -9.56 -16.34
C ILE A 74 -3.27 -11.07 -16.45
N LEU A 75 -3.80 -11.78 -15.46
CA LEU A 75 -3.75 -13.24 -15.40
C LEU A 75 -5.16 -13.85 -15.38
N ASP A 76 -5.30 -14.95 -16.07
CA ASP A 76 -6.36 -15.91 -15.87
C ASP A 76 -5.98 -16.81 -14.69
N VAL A 77 -6.75 -16.71 -13.62
CA VAL A 77 -6.58 -17.49 -12.38
C VAL A 77 -7.76 -18.41 -12.11
N SER A 78 -8.58 -18.70 -13.12
CA SER A 78 -9.68 -19.68 -13.03
C SER A 78 -9.18 -21.07 -12.63
N ASN A 79 -7.94 -21.41 -12.98
CA ASN A 79 -7.19 -22.50 -12.38
C ASN A 79 -6.04 -21.93 -11.53
N PRO A 80 -6.24 -21.75 -10.22
CA PRO A 80 -5.26 -21.10 -9.37
C PRO A 80 -3.93 -21.86 -9.24
N LYS A 81 -3.92 -23.17 -9.55
CA LYS A 81 -2.68 -23.99 -9.58
C LYS A 81 -1.80 -23.70 -10.80
N LYS A 82 -2.38 -23.07 -11.83
CA LYS A 82 -1.68 -22.76 -13.09
C LYS A 82 -2.15 -21.38 -13.58
N PRO A 83 -1.78 -20.30 -12.89
CA PRO A 83 -2.11 -18.94 -13.34
C PRO A 83 -1.48 -18.67 -14.70
N VAL A 84 -2.24 -18.10 -15.63
CA VAL A 84 -1.81 -17.85 -17.01
C VAL A 84 -1.82 -16.37 -17.29
N ILE A 85 -0.66 -15.81 -17.62
CA ILE A 85 -0.58 -14.42 -18.08
C ILE A 85 -1.27 -14.31 -19.43
N LYS A 86 -2.27 -13.44 -19.51
CA LYS A 86 -3.03 -13.16 -20.74
C LYS A 86 -2.52 -11.91 -21.44
N ASN A 87 -2.11 -10.92 -20.65
CA ASN A 87 -1.63 -9.65 -21.20
C ASN A 87 -0.76 -8.91 -20.17
N GLN A 88 0.07 -8.00 -20.67
CA GLN A 88 0.85 -7.04 -19.87
C GLN A 88 0.71 -5.65 -20.52
N VAL A 89 0.06 -4.75 -19.82
CA VAL A 89 -0.18 -3.37 -20.29
C VAL A 89 0.96 -2.49 -19.83
N VAL A 90 1.70 -1.94 -20.79
CA VAL A 90 2.85 -1.07 -20.53
C VAL A 90 2.39 0.38 -20.43
N ASP A 91 2.92 1.12 -19.46
CA ASP A 91 2.79 2.56 -19.31
C ASP A 91 4.08 3.28 -19.77
N THR A 92 4.11 4.59 -19.63
CA THR A 92 5.33 5.37 -19.84
C THR A 92 6.37 5.06 -18.74
N PRO A 93 7.66 4.96 -19.06
CA PRO A 93 8.71 4.80 -18.08
C PRO A 93 8.78 5.91 -17.01
N ALA A 94 8.14 7.04 -17.28
CA ALA A 94 8.06 8.14 -16.32
C ALA A 94 7.03 7.93 -15.21
N ALA A 95 6.14 6.96 -15.33
CA ALA A 95 5.06 6.72 -14.37
C ALA A 95 5.29 5.44 -13.56
N ARG A 96 4.63 5.37 -12.41
CA ARG A 96 4.47 4.16 -11.59
C ARG A 96 2.99 3.82 -11.50
N THR A 97 2.65 2.56 -11.73
CA THR A 97 1.31 2.04 -11.48
C THR A 97 1.34 1.28 -10.15
N HIS A 98 0.84 1.91 -9.10
CA HIS A 98 0.75 1.30 -7.77
C HIS A 98 -0.48 0.43 -7.63
N LYS A 99 -1.58 0.85 -8.27
CA LYS A 99 -2.89 0.23 -8.04
C LYS A 99 -3.68 0.09 -9.33
N VAL A 100 -4.35 -1.05 -9.41
CA VAL A 100 -5.35 -1.35 -10.44
C VAL A 100 -6.68 -1.53 -9.71
N LEU A 101 -7.73 -0.84 -10.15
CA LEU A 101 -9.07 -0.90 -9.57
C LEU A 101 -10.09 -1.31 -10.63
N ARG A 102 -10.76 -2.41 -10.41
CA ARG A 102 -11.93 -2.80 -11.19
C ARG A 102 -13.13 -2.05 -10.63
N ILE A 103 -13.58 -1.03 -11.34
CA ILE A 103 -14.72 -0.20 -10.94
C ILE A 103 -16.03 -1.00 -11.14
N ASN A 104 -16.17 -1.61 -12.31
CA ASN A 104 -17.23 -2.54 -12.69
C ASN A 104 -16.68 -3.54 -13.72
N ASP A 105 -17.54 -4.26 -14.44
CA ASP A 105 -17.11 -5.24 -15.45
C ASP A 105 -16.57 -4.59 -16.74
N GLU A 106 -16.86 -3.32 -16.99
CA GLU A 106 -16.47 -2.59 -18.21
C GLU A 106 -15.36 -1.58 -17.98
N VAL A 107 -15.17 -1.12 -16.72
CA VAL A 107 -14.26 -0.01 -16.41
C VAL A 107 -13.18 -0.44 -15.42
N LEU A 108 -11.93 -0.32 -15.84
CA LEU A 108 -10.74 -0.45 -15.01
C LEU A 108 -10.08 0.92 -14.87
N LEU A 109 -9.60 1.20 -13.68
CA LEU A 109 -8.86 2.42 -13.36
C LEU A 109 -7.50 2.09 -12.78
N THR A 110 -6.47 2.83 -13.20
CA THR A 110 -5.15 2.79 -12.55
C THR A 110 -4.71 4.18 -12.16
N ASN A 111 -3.82 4.29 -11.18
CA ASN A 111 -3.10 5.53 -10.96
C ASN A 111 -1.95 5.69 -11.96
N SER A 112 -1.52 6.93 -12.15
CA SER A 112 -0.29 7.31 -12.84
C SER A 112 0.44 8.31 -11.94
N GLU A 113 1.48 7.84 -11.24
CA GLU A 113 2.35 8.68 -10.43
C GLU A 113 3.68 8.89 -11.13
N LEU A 114 3.95 10.13 -11.53
CA LEU A 114 5.18 10.47 -12.24
C LEU A 114 6.40 10.42 -11.32
N ARG A 115 7.49 9.87 -11.83
CA ARG A 115 8.79 9.88 -11.18
C ARG A 115 9.44 11.25 -11.37
N ALA A 116 9.79 11.92 -10.27
CA ALA A 116 10.34 13.27 -10.33
C ALA A 116 11.61 13.34 -11.17
N ASN A 117 12.49 12.35 -11.01
CA ASN A 117 13.78 12.28 -11.74
C ASN A 117 13.67 11.97 -13.24
N LEU A 118 12.48 11.62 -13.73
CA LEU A 118 12.24 11.32 -15.14
C LEU A 118 11.36 12.35 -15.84
N ARG A 119 10.84 13.36 -15.14
CA ARG A 119 9.95 14.37 -15.71
C ARG A 119 10.58 15.12 -16.90
N ASP A 120 11.83 15.52 -16.75
CA ASP A 120 12.54 16.26 -17.82
C ASP A 120 12.79 15.40 -19.05
N LYS A 121 12.97 14.09 -18.86
CA LYS A 121 13.16 13.13 -19.96
C LYS A 121 11.85 12.79 -20.69
N TYR A 122 10.72 12.89 -20.00
CA TYR A 122 9.39 12.55 -20.50
C TYR A 122 8.40 13.70 -20.24
N PRO A 123 8.55 14.87 -20.88
CA PRO A 123 7.77 16.06 -20.58
C PRO A 123 6.27 15.92 -20.88
N ASP A 124 5.91 15.02 -21.79
CA ASP A 124 4.53 14.75 -22.19
C ASP A 124 3.83 13.70 -21.30
N ALA A 125 4.53 13.15 -20.30
CA ALA A 125 3.94 12.18 -19.40
C ALA A 125 2.87 12.82 -18.52
N ILE A 126 1.71 12.15 -18.39
CA ILE A 126 0.55 12.67 -17.66
C ILE A 126 0.40 11.91 -16.34
N GLY A 127 0.46 12.67 -15.23
CA GLY A 127 0.12 12.17 -13.91
C GLY A 127 -1.39 12.27 -13.62
N GLY A 128 -1.91 11.34 -12.83
CA GLY A 128 -3.33 11.30 -12.45
C GLY A 128 -3.92 9.90 -12.43
N LEU A 129 -5.04 9.72 -13.12
CA LEU A 129 -5.72 8.44 -13.26
C LEU A 129 -5.79 8.05 -14.74
N ARG A 130 -5.77 6.75 -15.00
CA ARG A 130 -5.94 6.17 -16.34
C ARG A 130 -7.20 5.32 -16.36
N ILE A 131 -8.04 5.51 -17.35
CA ILE A 131 -9.30 4.77 -17.54
C ILE A 131 -9.13 3.81 -18.70
N PHE A 132 -9.56 2.57 -18.51
CA PHE A 132 -9.54 1.51 -19.51
C PHE A 132 -10.93 0.90 -19.68
N ASP A 133 -11.26 0.58 -20.92
CA ASP A 133 -12.37 -0.31 -21.27
C ASP A 133 -11.92 -1.76 -21.10
N THR A 134 -12.63 -2.50 -20.27
CA THR A 134 -12.41 -3.92 -19.97
C THR A 134 -13.61 -4.80 -20.36
N THR A 135 -14.39 -4.40 -21.37
CA THR A 135 -15.41 -5.27 -21.97
C THR A 135 -14.80 -6.63 -22.36
N ASP A 136 -13.55 -6.62 -22.83
CA ASP A 136 -12.67 -7.80 -22.82
C ASP A 136 -11.65 -7.62 -21.67
N PRO A 137 -11.83 -8.33 -20.55
CA PRO A 137 -11.02 -8.11 -19.35
C PRO A 137 -9.53 -8.49 -19.52
N PHE A 138 -9.21 -9.31 -20.53
CA PHE A 138 -7.83 -9.70 -20.82
C PHE A 138 -7.14 -8.76 -21.83
N ASN A 139 -7.91 -7.92 -22.53
CA ASN A 139 -7.39 -6.97 -23.51
C ASN A 139 -7.93 -5.56 -23.27
N PRO A 140 -7.60 -4.93 -22.13
CA PRO A 140 -8.09 -3.61 -21.78
C PRO A 140 -7.63 -2.57 -22.82
N LYS A 141 -8.55 -1.69 -23.19
CA LYS A 141 -8.27 -0.60 -24.12
C LYS A 141 -8.15 0.70 -23.34
N PHE A 142 -7.03 1.39 -23.49
CA PHE A 142 -6.87 2.71 -22.90
C PHE A 142 -7.90 3.68 -23.48
N VAL A 143 -8.64 4.39 -22.62
CA VAL A 143 -9.66 5.35 -23.00
C VAL A 143 -9.13 6.78 -22.82
N ARG A 144 -8.70 7.13 -21.60
CA ARG A 144 -8.26 8.50 -21.32
C ARG A 144 -7.48 8.62 -20.01
N TYR A 145 -6.82 9.76 -19.86
CA TYR A 145 -6.31 10.25 -18.59
C TYR A 145 -7.32 11.18 -17.91
N VAL A 146 -7.38 11.11 -16.57
CA VAL A 146 -7.91 12.17 -15.71
C VAL A 146 -6.70 12.82 -15.05
N LYS A 147 -6.30 13.98 -15.55
CA LYS A 147 -5.07 14.67 -15.13
C LYS A 147 -5.21 15.19 -13.69
N VAL A 148 -4.17 14.98 -12.89
CA VAL A 148 -3.98 15.58 -11.56
C VAL A 148 -2.63 16.30 -11.57
N ASP A 149 -2.55 17.45 -10.88
CA ASP A 149 -1.38 18.31 -10.87
C ASP A 149 -0.12 17.61 -10.33
N GLY A 150 1.01 18.25 -10.49
CA GLY A 150 2.28 17.80 -9.97
C GLY A 150 2.70 16.43 -10.50
N ARG A 151 2.87 15.47 -9.60
CA ARG A 151 3.23 14.09 -9.95
C ARG A 151 2.01 13.16 -10.14
N GLY A 152 0.80 13.71 -10.07
CA GLY A 152 -0.43 12.93 -10.24
C GLY A 152 -0.91 12.24 -8.97
N VAL A 153 -1.30 10.97 -9.06
CA VAL A 153 -1.94 10.20 -8.00
C VAL A 153 -1.09 9.02 -7.57
N HIS A 154 -0.92 8.85 -6.26
CA HIS A 154 -0.23 7.72 -5.68
C HIS A 154 -1.17 6.53 -5.45
N ARG A 155 -2.22 6.69 -4.63
CA ARG A 155 -3.14 5.61 -4.25
C ARG A 155 -4.61 6.02 -4.35
N PRO A 156 -5.36 5.49 -5.31
CA PRO A 156 -6.82 5.62 -5.37
C PRO A 156 -7.50 4.49 -4.60
N ILE A 157 -8.61 4.80 -3.92
CA ILE A 157 -9.52 3.87 -3.26
C ILE A 157 -10.95 4.16 -3.75
N TYR A 158 -11.65 3.13 -4.20
CA TYR A 158 -13.01 3.27 -4.71
C TYR A 158 -14.05 2.84 -3.68
N ASP A 159 -14.90 3.77 -3.28
CA ASP A 159 -16.09 3.52 -2.48
C ASP A 159 -17.28 3.18 -3.40
N ARG A 160 -17.55 1.89 -3.51
CA ARG A 160 -18.63 1.39 -4.36
C ARG A 160 -20.03 1.83 -3.89
N LYS A 161 -20.21 2.02 -2.58
CA LYS A 161 -21.50 2.40 -1.98
C LYS A 161 -21.86 3.83 -2.32
N ARG A 162 -20.90 4.74 -2.18
CA ARG A 162 -21.07 6.17 -2.44
C ARG A 162 -20.77 6.56 -3.89
N LYS A 163 -20.19 5.66 -4.69
CA LYS A 163 -19.64 5.95 -6.01
C LYS A 163 -18.67 7.13 -6.00
N LEU A 164 -17.76 7.11 -5.03
CA LEU A 164 -16.71 8.10 -4.87
C LEU A 164 -15.34 7.43 -4.98
N LEU A 165 -14.36 8.16 -5.50
CA LEU A 165 -12.96 7.75 -5.50
C LEU A 165 -12.18 8.71 -4.62
N TYR A 166 -11.47 8.16 -3.67
CA TYR A 166 -10.56 8.90 -2.79
C TYR A 166 -9.14 8.61 -3.23
N SER A 167 -8.33 9.63 -3.42
CA SER A 167 -6.96 9.42 -3.83
C SER A 167 -5.99 10.36 -3.13
N SER A 168 -4.82 9.83 -2.80
CA SER A 168 -3.67 10.62 -2.44
C SER A 168 -3.03 11.18 -3.69
N GLY A 169 -3.01 12.48 -3.84
CA GLY A 169 -2.54 13.14 -5.04
C GLY A 169 -1.84 14.46 -4.76
N PHE A 170 -1.11 14.93 -5.76
CA PHE A 170 -0.46 16.23 -5.71
C PHE A 170 -1.40 17.33 -6.16
N LYS A 171 -1.17 18.55 -5.68
CA LYS A 171 -1.92 19.73 -6.08
C LYS A 171 -1.02 20.95 -5.98
N ASP A 172 -1.01 21.79 -7.02
CA ASP A 172 -0.26 23.04 -7.02
C ASP A 172 -0.81 23.95 -5.90
N GLY A 173 0.09 24.61 -5.16
CA GLY A 173 -0.27 25.39 -3.96
C GLY A 173 -0.40 24.57 -2.68
N TYR A 174 -0.01 23.26 -2.71
CA TYR A 174 0.00 22.41 -1.54
C TYR A 174 1.34 21.65 -1.42
N LYS A 175 1.73 21.39 -0.19
CA LYS A 175 2.93 20.59 0.15
C LYS A 175 2.55 19.13 0.30
N GLY A 176 3.30 18.25 -0.37
CA GLY A 176 3.08 16.81 -0.32
C GLY A 176 1.79 16.37 -1.03
N MET A 177 1.30 15.20 -0.66
CA MET A 177 0.05 14.65 -1.19
C MET A 177 -1.12 15.00 -0.27
N ILE A 178 -2.24 15.36 -0.86
CA ILE A 178 -3.50 15.68 -0.19
C ILE A 178 -4.61 14.73 -0.65
N LEU A 179 -5.76 14.81 -0.01
CA LEU A 179 -6.96 14.07 -0.41
C LEU A 179 -7.61 14.73 -1.64
N HIS A 180 -7.82 13.94 -2.67
CA HIS A 180 -8.70 14.25 -3.80
C HIS A 180 -9.93 13.37 -3.73
N VAL A 181 -11.11 13.98 -3.87
CA VAL A 181 -12.40 13.29 -3.95
C VAL A 181 -12.96 13.44 -5.36
N HIS A 182 -13.24 12.31 -6.03
CA HIS A 182 -13.85 12.30 -7.36
C HIS A 182 -15.23 11.66 -7.30
N ASP A 183 -16.19 12.26 -7.99
CA ASP A 183 -17.48 11.62 -8.30
C ASP A 183 -17.27 10.57 -9.40
N MET A 184 -17.77 9.36 -9.16
CA MET A 184 -17.66 8.19 -10.03
C MET A 184 -19.02 7.70 -10.50
N LYS A 185 -20.06 8.55 -10.46
CA LYS A 185 -21.39 8.20 -11.02
C LYS A 185 -21.29 7.84 -12.50
N ASP A 186 -20.47 8.61 -13.24
CA ASP A 186 -19.96 8.20 -14.54
C ASP A 186 -18.50 7.78 -14.41
N PRO A 187 -18.20 6.46 -14.34
CA PRO A 187 -16.84 5.98 -14.15
C PRO A 187 -15.93 6.20 -15.37
N TRP A 188 -16.50 6.53 -16.53
CA TRP A 188 -15.75 6.92 -17.71
C TRP A 188 -15.21 8.34 -17.63
N ASN A 189 -15.88 9.21 -16.86
CA ASN A 189 -15.57 10.62 -16.69
C ASN A 189 -15.53 11.02 -15.21
N PRO A 190 -14.58 10.53 -14.42
CA PRO A 190 -14.44 10.95 -13.03
C PRO A 190 -14.25 12.46 -12.90
N GLU A 191 -15.05 13.12 -12.05
CA GLU A 191 -14.95 14.54 -11.77
C GLU A 191 -14.36 14.78 -10.39
N GLN A 192 -13.30 15.60 -10.28
CA GLN A 192 -12.82 16.03 -8.98
C GLN A 192 -13.82 17.01 -8.36
N ILE A 193 -14.43 16.63 -7.23
CA ILE A 193 -15.46 17.42 -6.54
C ILE A 193 -14.97 18.01 -5.23
N GLY A 194 -13.92 17.46 -4.61
CA GLY A 194 -13.45 17.91 -3.30
C GLY A 194 -11.96 17.71 -3.10
N LEU A 195 -11.42 18.51 -2.16
CA LEU A 195 -10.05 18.39 -1.67
C LEU A 195 -10.05 18.42 -0.14
N GLY A 196 -9.19 17.62 0.48
CA GLY A 196 -8.97 17.61 1.92
C GLY A 196 -7.47 17.59 2.24
N TRP A 197 -7.07 18.31 3.27
CA TRP A 197 -5.69 18.40 3.71
C TRP A 197 -5.59 18.63 5.22
N ILE A 198 -4.42 18.42 5.79
CA ILE A 198 -4.15 18.82 7.18
C ILE A 198 -3.56 20.24 7.20
N PRO A 199 -3.87 21.07 8.21
CA PRO A 199 -3.36 22.44 8.29
C PRO A 199 -1.84 22.51 8.19
N GLY A 200 -1.35 23.43 7.34
CA GLY A 200 0.07 23.59 7.00
C GLY A 200 0.49 22.95 5.68
N GLN A 201 -0.36 22.14 5.06
CA GLN A 201 -0.11 21.65 3.70
C GLN A 201 -0.43 22.70 2.62
N LYS A 202 -1.43 23.54 2.83
CA LYS A 202 -1.73 24.63 1.90
C LYS A 202 -0.72 25.76 2.04
N ASP A 203 -0.27 26.32 0.93
CA ASP A 203 0.68 27.43 0.93
C ASP A 203 0.12 28.62 1.69
N GLY A 204 0.96 29.21 2.58
CA GLY A 204 0.59 30.32 3.43
C GLY A 204 -0.06 29.92 4.76
N GLU A 205 -0.44 28.65 4.96
CA GLU A 205 -0.93 28.18 6.26
C GLU A 205 0.22 27.92 7.23
N ALA A 206 -0.01 28.24 8.51
CA ALA A 206 0.86 27.81 9.57
C ALA A 206 0.69 26.28 9.81
N PRO A 207 1.78 25.51 10.01
CA PRO A 207 1.65 24.12 10.35
C PRO A 207 0.98 23.95 11.71
N SER A 208 0.04 23.01 11.80
CA SER A 208 -0.68 22.69 13.05
C SER A 208 0.03 21.64 13.93
N PHE A 209 1.23 21.25 13.56
CA PHE A 209 2.04 20.24 14.25
C PHE A 209 3.52 20.62 14.16
N ASP A 210 4.31 20.12 15.10
CA ASP A 210 5.75 20.36 15.07
C ASP A 210 6.35 19.76 13.81
N THR A 211 6.83 20.63 12.92
CA THR A 211 7.48 20.27 11.67
C THR A 211 8.93 19.80 11.86
N GLY A 212 9.42 19.77 13.10
CA GLY A 212 10.77 19.29 13.41
C GLY A 212 11.01 17.86 12.93
N VAL A 213 9.96 17.06 12.85
CA VAL A 213 9.98 15.69 12.32
C VAL A 213 9.69 15.66 10.80
N ILE A 214 9.05 16.69 10.26
CA ILE A 214 8.67 16.77 8.85
C ILE A 214 9.56 17.78 8.15
N LYS A 215 10.82 17.44 7.99
CA LYS A 215 11.72 18.26 7.18
C LYS A 215 11.49 17.98 5.70
N LYS A 216 11.36 19.07 4.95
CA LYS A 216 11.48 19.19 3.49
C LYS A 216 10.27 18.83 2.63
N ASP A 217 9.54 17.71 2.87
CA ASP A 217 8.49 17.27 1.92
C ASP A 217 7.06 17.43 2.45
N GLY A 218 6.88 17.99 3.65
CA GLY A 218 5.55 18.16 4.25
C GLY A 218 4.91 16.84 4.70
N ALA A 219 3.64 16.94 5.06
CA ALA A 219 2.81 15.78 5.30
C ALA A 219 2.39 15.15 3.96
N HIS A 220 2.39 13.82 3.90
CA HIS A 220 1.91 13.09 2.73
C HIS A 220 0.74 12.21 3.12
N LEU A 221 -0.45 12.52 2.61
CA LEU A 221 -1.52 11.55 2.60
C LEU A 221 -1.06 10.34 1.80
N HIS A 222 -1.02 9.16 2.43
CA HIS A 222 -0.61 7.96 1.72
C HIS A 222 -1.82 7.19 1.19
N GLU A 223 -2.83 6.97 2.02
CA GLU A 223 -4.04 6.26 1.65
C GLU A 223 -5.24 6.77 2.44
N ALA A 224 -6.42 6.79 1.81
CA ALA A 224 -7.68 7.21 2.42
C ALA A 224 -8.75 6.13 2.25
N ASN A 225 -9.17 5.53 3.35
CA ASN A 225 -10.10 4.39 3.38
C ASN A 225 -11.47 4.82 3.89
N PRO A 226 -12.59 4.44 3.22
CA PRO A 226 -13.93 4.81 3.63
C PRO A 226 -14.37 4.12 4.93
N TYR A 227 -15.03 4.87 5.79
CA TYR A 227 -15.68 4.39 7.00
C TYR A 227 -17.02 5.12 7.20
N GLY A 228 -18.09 4.61 6.61
CA GLY A 228 -19.38 5.31 6.60
C GLY A 228 -19.28 6.68 5.91
N ASN A 229 -19.62 7.73 6.64
CA ASN A 229 -19.45 9.13 6.17
C ASN A 229 -18.06 9.71 6.48
N TYR A 230 -17.12 8.90 6.90
CA TYR A 230 -15.77 9.31 7.25
C TYR A 230 -14.73 8.70 6.33
N LEU A 231 -13.52 9.27 6.34
CA LEU A 231 -12.31 8.65 5.80
C LEU A 231 -11.28 8.52 6.90
N THR A 232 -10.76 7.32 7.08
CA THR A 232 -9.55 7.08 7.87
C THR A 232 -8.32 7.12 6.95
N THR A 233 -7.24 7.76 7.40
CA THR A 233 -6.10 8.04 6.53
C THR A 233 -4.78 7.76 7.21
N GLY A 234 -3.84 7.14 6.49
CA GLY A 234 -2.43 7.15 6.81
C GLY A 234 -1.78 8.41 6.24
N TYR A 235 -1.15 9.21 7.09
CA TYR A 235 -0.58 10.51 6.71
C TYR A 235 0.93 10.55 6.87
N TRP A 236 1.59 9.47 6.47
CA TRP A 236 3.04 9.30 6.49
C TRP A 236 3.63 9.75 7.84
N HIS A 237 4.55 10.72 7.86
CA HIS A 237 5.15 11.22 9.10
C HIS A 237 4.20 12.06 9.97
N ALA A 238 3.05 12.44 9.47
CA ALA A 238 2.05 13.19 10.23
C ALA A 238 1.09 12.31 11.04
N GLY A 239 1.21 10.99 10.96
CA GLY A 239 0.42 10.05 11.74
C GLY A 239 -0.82 9.54 11.01
N VAL A 240 -1.90 9.36 11.74
CA VAL A 240 -3.22 9.02 11.22
C VAL A 240 -4.19 10.20 11.36
N ALA A 241 -5.15 10.30 10.45
CA ALA A 241 -6.18 11.32 10.52
C ALA A 241 -7.54 10.78 10.08
N MET A 242 -8.59 11.50 10.45
CA MET A 242 -9.95 11.23 10.01
C MET A 242 -10.56 12.50 9.42
N PHE A 243 -11.23 12.33 8.29
CA PHE A 243 -12.01 13.38 7.64
C PHE A 243 -13.49 13.02 7.69
N ASP A 244 -14.32 14.02 7.96
CA ASP A 244 -15.77 13.97 7.75
C ASP A 244 -16.06 14.25 6.27
N LEU A 245 -16.87 13.40 5.66
CA LEU A 245 -17.33 13.48 4.28
C LEU A 245 -18.87 13.51 4.19
N GLU A 246 -19.57 14.02 5.18
CA GLU A 246 -21.00 14.28 5.04
C GLU A 246 -21.26 15.10 3.77
N ASP A 247 -20.42 16.12 3.55
CA ASP A 247 -20.30 16.82 2.27
C ASP A 247 -18.96 16.42 1.58
N PRO A 248 -18.98 15.55 0.58
CA PRO A 248 -17.75 15.10 -0.10
C PRO A 248 -17.09 16.20 -0.96
N THR A 249 -17.79 17.31 -1.21
CA THR A 249 -17.20 18.46 -1.92
C THR A 249 -16.34 19.33 -0.99
N ASN A 250 -16.50 19.17 0.33
CA ASN A 250 -15.80 19.91 1.36
C ASN A 250 -15.37 19.02 2.53
N PRO A 251 -14.44 18.08 2.30
CA PRO A 251 -13.91 17.20 3.34
C PRO A 251 -13.37 18.00 4.52
N LYS A 252 -13.80 17.66 5.74
CA LYS A 252 -13.37 18.36 6.96
C LYS A 252 -12.49 17.48 7.81
N LEU A 253 -11.29 17.96 8.14
CA LEU A 253 -10.46 17.29 9.13
C LEU A 253 -11.16 17.28 10.49
N MET A 254 -11.43 16.10 11.04
CA MET A 254 -11.99 15.93 12.38
C MET A 254 -10.89 15.92 13.43
N TRP A 255 -9.89 15.10 13.24
CA TRP A 255 -8.74 14.96 14.14
C TRP A 255 -7.54 14.36 13.40
N ARG A 256 -6.38 14.52 14.02
CA ARG A 256 -5.12 13.89 13.65
C ARG A 256 -4.39 13.42 14.91
N GLN A 257 -3.86 12.22 14.87
CA GLN A 257 -2.93 11.71 15.87
C GLN A 257 -1.58 11.47 15.20
N GLY A 258 -0.61 12.28 15.53
CA GLY A 258 0.75 12.14 15.03
C GLY A 258 1.53 11.05 15.76
N PRO A 259 2.69 10.65 15.21
CA PRO A 259 3.67 9.95 15.99
C PRO A 259 3.96 10.83 17.22
N HIS A 260 3.90 10.25 18.39
CA HIS A 260 3.99 11.04 19.61
C HIS A 260 5.38 11.68 19.68
N GLU A 261 5.43 12.98 19.77
CA GLU A 261 6.68 13.78 19.77
C GLU A 261 7.64 13.33 20.86
N THR A 262 7.12 12.79 21.97
CA THR A 262 7.89 12.30 23.10
C THR A 262 8.57 10.96 22.86
N HIS A 263 8.19 10.19 21.86
CA HIS A 263 8.72 8.83 21.66
C HIS A 263 9.75 8.75 20.54
N GLY A 264 9.96 9.83 19.78
CA GLY A 264 10.93 9.85 18.67
C GLY A 264 10.71 8.76 17.64
N TRP A 265 9.48 8.19 17.57
CA TRP A 265 9.13 7.13 16.64
C TRP A 265 8.85 7.71 15.26
N PRO A 266 9.75 7.57 14.30
CA PRO A 266 9.57 8.11 12.95
C PRO A 266 8.69 7.17 12.12
N GLY A 267 7.48 6.87 12.58
CA GLY A 267 6.58 5.98 11.86
C GLY A 267 6.10 6.63 10.56
N CYS A 268 6.27 5.94 9.43
CA CYS A 268 5.57 6.28 8.20
C CYS A 268 4.19 5.60 8.24
N TYR A 269 3.17 6.31 8.70
CA TYR A 269 1.81 5.79 8.73
C TYR A 269 1.29 5.60 7.31
N HIS A 270 1.19 4.33 6.92
CA HIS A 270 0.92 3.91 5.57
C HIS A 270 -0.58 3.80 5.29
N THR A 271 -1.27 3.02 6.09
CA THR A 271 -2.70 2.70 5.96
C THR A 271 -3.39 2.88 7.30
N PHE A 272 -4.61 3.39 7.28
CA PHE A 272 -5.53 3.29 8.39
C PHE A 272 -6.87 2.82 7.83
N LEU A 273 -7.27 1.61 8.18
CA LEU A 273 -8.46 0.93 7.68
C LEU A 273 -9.40 0.57 8.84
N VAL A 274 -10.70 0.80 8.65
CA VAL A 274 -11.75 0.22 9.51
C VAL A 274 -12.46 -0.84 8.70
N PRO A 275 -12.35 -2.15 9.05
CA PRO A 275 -13.01 -3.22 8.35
C PRO A 275 -14.53 -3.05 8.31
N GLU A 276 -15.18 -3.44 7.21
CA GLU A 276 -16.63 -3.30 7.06
C GLU A 276 -17.39 -3.97 8.21
N GLY A 277 -18.26 -3.21 8.86
CA GLY A 277 -19.06 -3.68 10.01
C GLY A 277 -18.33 -3.64 11.35
N SER A 278 -17.08 -3.14 11.40
CA SER A 278 -16.32 -2.96 12.63
C SER A 278 -16.42 -1.52 13.15
N GLU A 279 -16.20 -1.37 14.45
CA GLU A 279 -15.94 -0.09 15.13
C GLU A 279 -14.48 -0.02 15.62
N PHE A 280 -13.65 -0.97 15.17
CA PHE A 280 -12.22 -1.00 15.44
C PHE A 280 -11.46 -0.83 14.14
N GLY A 281 -10.43 0.00 14.17
CA GLY A 281 -9.57 0.27 13.03
C GLY A 281 -8.17 -0.31 13.21
N ILE A 282 -7.48 -0.48 12.10
CA ILE A 282 -6.12 -1.00 12.04
C ILE A 282 -5.27 -0.02 11.24
N ALA A 283 -4.25 0.54 11.88
CA ALA A 283 -3.26 1.37 11.21
C ALA A 283 -1.95 0.59 11.06
N SER A 284 -1.40 0.54 9.85
CA SER A 284 -0.04 0.03 9.61
C SER A 284 0.93 1.16 9.41
N THR A 285 2.14 1.00 9.92
CA THR A 285 3.28 1.83 9.55
C THR A 285 4.12 1.11 8.50
N GLU A 286 4.98 1.83 7.79
CA GLU A 286 5.90 1.27 6.81
C GLU A 286 7.34 1.57 7.21
N THR A 287 8.20 0.55 7.15
CA THR A 287 9.65 0.76 7.18
C THR A 287 10.12 1.25 5.81
N THR A 288 10.93 2.30 5.78
CA THR A 288 11.47 2.88 4.55
C THR A 288 12.94 2.59 4.34
N THR A 289 13.65 2.18 5.40
CA THR A 289 15.06 1.83 5.34
C THR A 289 15.27 0.32 5.25
N VAL A 290 16.35 -0.07 4.57
CA VAL A 290 16.77 -1.46 4.48
C VAL A 290 17.57 -1.87 5.72
N ASN A 291 17.73 -3.19 5.91
CA ASN A 291 18.58 -3.75 6.97
C ASN A 291 18.21 -3.25 8.38
N CYS A 292 16.91 -3.10 8.66
CA CYS A 292 16.40 -2.61 9.94
C CYS A 292 17.02 -1.26 10.36
N GLY A 293 17.27 -0.40 9.40
CA GLY A 293 17.79 0.95 9.67
C GLY A 293 16.83 1.83 10.46
N ASP A 294 15.51 1.57 10.31
CA ASP A 294 14.42 2.12 11.13
C ASP A 294 14.01 1.12 12.22
N PRO A 295 13.31 1.54 13.27
CA PRO A 295 12.50 0.63 14.07
C PRO A 295 11.51 -0.15 13.20
N PRO A 296 11.19 -1.41 13.53
CA PRO A 296 10.22 -2.18 12.74
C PRO A 296 8.87 -1.47 12.68
N ALA A 297 8.32 -1.37 11.48
CA ALA A 297 6.95 -0.95 11.31
C ALA A 297 6.01 -2.04 11.83
N PHE A 298 4.87 -1.65 12.42
CA PHE A 298 3.90 -2.55 13.03
C PHE A 298 2.46 -2.11 12.75
N ALA A 299 1.48 -2.93 13.13
CA ALA A 299 0.08 -2.57 13.10
C ALA A 299 -0.38 -2.11 14.48
N THR A 300 -1.17 -1.02 14.52
CA THR A 300 -1.82 -0.50 15.72
C THR A 300 -3.33 -0.64 15.59
N PHE A 301 -3.99 -1.16 16.61
CA PHE A 301 -5.44 -1.27 16.66
C PHE A 301 -6.03 -0.07 17.41
N TYR A 302 -7.13 0.46 16.87
CA TYR A 302 -7.83 1.61 17.39
C TYR A 302 -9.28 1.27 17.74
N ASP A 303 -9.76 1.75 18.88
CA ASP A 303 -11.18 1.79 19.23
C ASP A 303 -11.78 3.09 18.68
N LEU A 304 -12.75 2.95 17.77
CA LEU A 304 -13.46 4.03 17.09
C LEU A 304 -14.94 4.13 17.50
N ARG A 305 -15.37 3.42 18.58
CA ARG A 305 -16.74 3.55 19.10
C ARG A 305 -17.10 4.99 19.43
N ASN A 306 -16.11 5.81 19.75
CA ASN A 306 -16.22 7.26 19.73
C ASN A 306 -15.33 7.83 18.63
N VAL A 307 -15.92 8.11 17.46
CA VAL A 307 -15.19 8.59 16.28
C VAL A 307 -14.50 9.95 16.49
N ASN A 308 -14.94 10.75 17.48
CA ASN A 308 -14.32 12.03 17.79
C ASN A 308 -13.08 11.88 18.68
N HIS A 309 -12.92 10.75 19.35
CA HIS A 309 -11.83 10.47 20.28
C HIS A 309 -11.32 9.02 20.10
N PRO A 310 -10.68 8.70 18.98
CA PRO A 310 -10.15 7.36 18.73
C PRO A 310 -9.07 7.03 19.75
N LEU A 311 -9.07 5.78 20.23
CA LEU A 311 -8.15 5.31 21.24
C LEU A 311 -7.27 4.19 20.67
N PRO A 312 -5.92 4.34 20.59
CA PRO A 312 -5.06 3.20 20.31
C PRO A 312 -5.11 2.22 21.51
N ILE A 313 -5.39 0.94 21.23
CA ILE A 313 -5.67 -0.06 22.25
C ILE A 313 -4.66 -1.20 22.31
N SER A 314 -4.04 -1.55 21.20
CA SER A 314 -3.04 -2.60 21.11
C SER A 314 -2.17 -2.47 19.88
N THR A 315 -1.12 -3.29 19.82
CA THR A 315 -0.25 -3.39 18.64
C THR A 315 -0.06 -4.87 18.28
N PHE A 316 0.15 -5.12 16.99
CA PHE A 316 0.59 -6.42 16.52
C PHE A 316 1.99 -6.30 15.92
N MET A 317 2.84 -7.24 16.31
CA MET A 317 4.15 -7.54 15.74
C MET A 317 4.30 -9.06 15.63
N PRO A 318 4.98 -9.58 14.61
CA PRO A 318 5.29 -11.01 14.52
C PRO A 318 6.02 -11.54 15.76
N HIS A 319 5.85 -12.82 16.05
CA HIS A 319 6.44 -13.48 17.21
C HIS A 319 7.98 -13.48 17.23
N ASP A 320 8.61 -13.26 16.08
CA ASP A 320 10.06 -13.21 15.91
C ASP A 320 10.68 -11.84 16.25
N ILE A 321 9.87 -10.84 16.63
CA ILE A 321 10.36 -9.56 17.15
C ILE A 321 10.61 -9.64 18.66
N ASP A 322 11.74 -9.12 19.08
CA ASP A 322 12.02 -8.86 20.49
C ASP A 322 11.29 -7.56 20.92
N PRO A 323 10.33 -7.65 21.88
CA PRO A 323 9.54 -6.50 22.29
C PRO A 323 10.34 -5.41 23.02
N TYR A 324 11.53 -5.71 23.53
CA TYR A 324 12.37 -4.74 24.24
C TYR A 324 13.24 -3.94 23.28
N THR A 325 13.80 -4.60 22.27
CA THR A 325 14.66 -3.96 21.29
C THR A 325 13.91 -3.50 20.05
N MET A 326 12.68 -3.98 19.85
CA MET A 326 11.86 -3.77 18.66
C MET A 326 12.58 -4.20 17.39
N ARG A 327 13.42 -5.23 17.49
CA ARG A 327 14.17 -5.80 16.36
C ARG A 327 13.88 -7.29 16.23
N PRO A 328 14.08 -7.87 15.05
CA PRO A 328 14.00 -9.31 14.89
C PRO A 328 14.98 -10.00 15.84
N ARG A 329 14.57 -11.10 16.47
CA ARG A 329 15.43 -11.91 17.33
C ARG A 329 16.61 -12.51 16.57
N ASP A 330 16.38 -12.87 15.32
CA ASP A 330 17.45 -13.32 14.40
C ASP A 330 17.91 -12.15 13.54
N GLU A 331 19.13 -11.71 13.72
CA GLU A 331 19.72 -10.59 12.97
C GLU A 331 19.81 -10.82 11.47
N LYS A 332 19.65 -12.07 10.97
CA LYS A 332 19.67 -12.35 9.52
C LYS A 332 18.65 -11.51 8.78
N TRP A 333 17.48 -11.22 9.39
CA TRP A 333 16.43 -10.37 8.83
C TRP A 333 16.91 -8.96 8.50
N CYS A 334 17.92 -8.47 9.25
CA CYS A 334 18.49 -7.14 9.09
C CYS A 334 19.74 -7.11 8.17
N ARG A 335 20.07 -8.24 7.51
CA ARG A 335 21.27 -8.37 6.67
C ARG A 335 20.98 -8.75 5.23
N THR A 336 19.78 -8.47 4.77
CA THR A 336 19.28 -8.94 3.47
C THR A 336 19.37 -7.92 2.35
N GLY A 337 19.68 -6.66 2.67
CA GLY A 337 19.51 -5.54 1.72
C GLY A 337 18.04 -5.15 1.49
N SER A 338 17.10 -5.81 2.18
CA SER A 338 15.67 -5.65 2.10
C SER A 338 15.12 -4.92 3.32
N ARG A 339 13.82 -4.62 3.33
CA ARG A 339 13.11 -4.01 4.46
C ARG A 339 12.52 -5.10 5.35
N TYR A 340 12.44 -4.84 6.66
CA TYR A 340 11.75 -5.68 7.62
C TYR A 340 10.74 -4.82 8.38
N GLY A 341 9.46 -5.12 8.28
CA GLY A 341 8.38 -4.38 8.93
C GLY A 341 7.05 -4.50 8.20
N ALA A 342 5.99 -4.05 8.85
CA ALA A 342 4.64 -4.02 8.28
C ALA A 342 4.58 -3.17 7.00
N HIS A 343 3.59 -3.47 6.16
CA HIS A 343 3.29 -2.72 4.95
C HIS A 343 1.79 -2.77 4.64
N ASN A 344 1.40 -3.25 3.45
CA ASN A 344 0.01 -3.34 3.05
C ASN A 344 -0.74 -4.41 3.85
N LEU A 345 -1.98 -4.12 4.15
CA LEU A 345 -2.96 -5.07 4.66
C LEU A 345 -4.12 -5.22 3.67
N TRP A 346 -4.83 -6.33 3.74
CA TRP A 346 -6.00 -6.55 2.89
C TRP A 346 -7.05 -5.47 3.10
N GLN A 347 -7.41 -4.75 2.05
CA GLN A 347 -8.26 -3.56 2.14
C GLN A 347 -9.76 -3.86 2.23
N ASP A 348 -10.21 -4.96 1.61
CA ASP A 348 -11.63 -5.33 1.57
C ASP A 348 -12.07 -6.18 2.76
N MET A 349 -11.41 -6.01 3.93
CA MET A 349 -11.71 -6.73 5.16
C MET A 349 -13.09 -6.38 5.73
N LYS A 350 -13.72 -7.39 6.34
CA LYS A 350 -14.87 -7.24 7.20
C LYS A 350 -14.49 -7.59 8.65
N LYS A 351 -15.34 -7.22 9.60
CA LYS A 351 -15.05 -7.37 11.04
C LYS A 351 -14.72 -8.81 11.48
N ASP A 352 -15.28 -9.80 10.80
CA ASP A 352 -15.12 -11.22 11.16
C ASP A 352 -14.02 -11.92 10.36
N ASP A 353 -13.32 -11.19 9.45
CA ASP A 353 -12.18 -11.73 8.71
C ASP A 353 -10.92 -11.73 9.57
N LEU A 354 -9.98 -12.62 9.25
CA LEU A 354 -8.62 -12.52 9.74
C LEU A 354 -7.92 -11.30 9.13
N LEU A 355 -6.98 -10.69 9.87
CA LEU A 355 -6.11 -9.68 9.31
C LEU A 355 -4.99 -10.35 8.50
N TYR A 356 -4.91 -10.02 7.22
CA TYR A 356 -3.80 -10.38 6.34
C TYR A 356 -2.93 -9.14 6.12
N ILE A 357 -1.66 -9.24 6.47
CA ILE A 357 -0.72 -8.11 6.40
C ILE A 357 0.62 -8.56 5.85
N CYS A 358 1.15 -7.81 4.88
CA CYS A 358 2.50 -7.99 4.38
C CYS A 358 3.54 -7.45 5.36
N TRP A 359 4.63 -8.20 5.53
CA TRP A 359 5.74 -7.84 6.41
C TRP A 359 7.09 -7.82 5.66
N PHE A 360 7.09 -7.24 4.48
CA PHE A 360 8.23 -7.18 3.56
C PHE A 360 9.02 -8.51 3.47
N ASN A 361 10.28 -8.55 3.91
CA ASN A 361 11.10 -9.77 3.81
C ASN A 361 10.64 -10.89 4.76
N ALA A 362 9.78 -10.60 5.71
CA ALA A 362 9.13 -11.61 6.55
C ALA A 362 7.78 -12.11 6.00
N GLY A 363 7.46 -11.79 4.76
CA GLY A 363 6.35 -12.42 4.03
C GLY A 363 4.95 -11.92 4.43
N LEU A 364 3.98 -12.81 4.28
CA LEU A 364 2.60 -12.63 4.74
C LEU A 364 2.48 -13.04 6.21
N ARG A 365 1.75 -12.24 7.00
CA ARG A 365 1.33 -12.56 8.36
C ARG A 365 -0.20 -12.59 8.42
N ILE A 366 -0.75 -13.59 9.11
CA ILE A 366 -2.18 -13.79 9.30
C ILE A 366 -2.48 -13.69 10.79
N VAL A 367 -3.41 -12.80 11.15
CA VAL A 367 -3.67 -12.43 12.55
C VAL A 367 -5.13 -12.62 12.88
N ASP A 368 -5.40 -13.36 13.93
CA ASP A 368 -6.69 -13.36 14.62
C ASP A 368 -6.78 -12.11 15.48
N TRP A 369 -7.70 -11.22 15.13
CA TRP A 369 -8.00 -9.98 15.83
C TRP A 369 -9.45 -9.94 16.37
N SER A 370 -10.08 -11.08 16.49
CA SER A 370 -11.43 -11.22 17.12
C SER A 370 -11.49 -10.57 18.51
N ASN A 371 -10.35 -10.54 19.19
CA ASN A 371 -10.12 -9.67 20.33
C ASN A 371 -9.08 -8.58 19.95
N PRO A 372 -9.52 -7.36 19.55
CA PRO A 372 -8.61 -6.31 19.10
C PRO A 372 -7.67 -5.79 20.21
N PHE A 373 -7.93 -6.12 21.47
CA PHE A 373 -7.03 -5.81 22.61
C PHE A 373 -5.86 -6.80 22.73
N ASN A 374 -5.94 -7.95 22.05
CA ASN A 374 -4.91 -8.99 22.12
C ASN A 374 -4.86 -9.79 20.80
N PRO A 375 -4.46 -9.14 19.68
CA PRO A 375 -4.34 -9.79 18.38
C PRO A 375 -3.25 -10.88 18.43
N LYS A 376 -3.47 -12.01 17.73
CA LYS A 376 -2.57 -13.16 17.72
C LYS A 376 -2.22 -13.60 16.31
N GLU A 377 -0.95 -13.86 16.07
CA GLU A 377 -0.51 -14.50 14.83
C GLU A 377 -1.03 -15.95 14.80
N VAL A 378 -1.74 -16.31 13.73
CA VAL A 378 -2.30 -17.64 13.51
C VAL A 378 -1.78 -18.34 12.27
N GLY A 379 -1.01 -17.62 11.45
CA GLY A 379 -0.39 -18.19 10.27
C GLY A 379 0.60 -17.21 9.62
N TYR A 380 1.49 -17.74 8.80
CA TYR A 380 2.39 -16.95 7.96
C TYR A 380 2.83 -17.73 6.73
N TYR A 381 3.24 -16.97 5.71
CA TYR A 381 3.90 -17.52 4.53
C TYR A 381 5.06 -16.63 4.09
N LEU A 382 6.23 -17.22 3.99
CA LEU A 382 7.45 -16.60 3.52
C LEU A 382 7.83 -17.25 2.18
N PRO A 383 7.74 -16.53 1.06
CA PRO A 383 8.20 -17.04 -0.24
C PRO A 383 9.68 -17.41 -0.21
N ALA A 384 10.04 -18.46 -0.92
CA ALA A 384 11.45 -18.80 -1.14
C ALA A 384 12.17 -17.68 -1.91
N GLY A 385 13.38 -17.36 -1.50
CA GLY A 385 14.28 -16.52 -2.30
C GLY A 385 14.80 -17.23 -3.55
N THR A 386 15.40 -16.47 -4.45
CA THR A 386 16.15 -17.00 -5.60
C THR A 386 17.63 -16.61 -5.48
N LYS A 387 18.47 -17.11 -6.39
CA LYS A 387 19.89 -16.71 -6.45
C LYS A 387 20.06 -15.21 -6.71
N GLU A 388 19.14 -14.63 -7.49
CA GLU A 388 19.12 -13.19 -7.83
C GLU A 388 18.48 -12.36 -6.73
N ARG A 389 17.57 -12.97 -5.97
CA ARG A 389 16.75 -12.34 -4.93
C ARG A 389 16.73 -13.22 -3.69
N GLY A 390 17.75 -13.14 -2.88
CA GLY A 390 17.99 -14.03 -1.74
C GLY A 390 16.86 -14.09 -0.70
N CYS A 391 15.98 -13.09 -0.65
CA CYS A 391 14.81 -13.08 0.23
C CYS A 391 13.63 -12.36 -0.47
N PRO A 392 12.38 -12.59 -0.02
CA PRO A 392 11.23 -11.85 -0.54
C PRO A 392 11.24 -10.40 -0.11
N GLN A 393 10.38 -9.60 -0.76
CA GLN A 393 9.85 -8.35 -0.25
C GLN A 393 8.35 -8.29 -0.57
N SER A 394 7.59 -9.04 0.21
CA SER A 394 6.14 -9.13 0.08
C SER A 394 5.50 -7.75 0.22
N ASN A 395 4.69 -7.39 -0.77
CA ASN A 395 4.24 -6.02 -0.92
C ASN A 395 2.76 -5.82 -0.63
N ASP A 396 1.91 -6.62 -1.23
CA ASP A 396 0.46 -6.49 -1.14
C ASP A 396 -0.21 -7.85 -1.00
N VAL A 397 -1.36 -7.84 -0.36
CA VAL A 397 -2.18 -9.03 -0.16
C VAL A 397 -3.65 -8.70 -0.43
N THR A 398 -4.33 -9.61 -1.11
CA THR A 398 -5.78 -9.57 -1.27
C THR A 398 -6.34 -10.98 -1.16
N VAL A 399 -7.59 -11.11 -0.71
CA VAL A 399 -8.29 -12.39 -0.63
C VAL A 399 -9.42 -12.37 -1.65
N ASP A 400 -9.45 -13.36 -2.50
CA ASP A 400 -10.58 -13.58 -3.39
C ASP A 400 -11.79 -14.06 -2.58
N ARG A 401 -12.84 -13.26 -2.54
CA ARG A 401 -14.06 -13.55 -1.77
C ARG A 401 -14.82 -14.79 -2.26
N ASP A 402 -14.68 -15.13 -3.55
CA ASP A 402 -15.38 -16.26 -4.14
C ASP A 402 -14.72 -17.61 -3.81
N THR A 403 -13.39 -17.62 -3.68
CA THR A 403 -12.61 -18.84 -3.49
C THR A 403 -11.97 -18.96 -2.10
N GLY A 404 -11.84 -17.85 -1.38
CA GLY A 404 -11.09 -17.75 -0.13
C GLY A 404 -9.57 -17.81 -0.30
N LEU A 405 -9.06 -17.87 -1.55
CA LEU A 405 -7.64 -17.91 -1.82
C LEU A 405 -7.00 -16.54 -1.61
N ILE A 406 -5.78 -16.57 -1.11
CA ILE A 406 -4.98 -15.39 -0.81
C ILE A 406 -4.01 -15.17 -1.96
N TYR A 407 -3.95 -13.93 -2.45
CA TYR A 407 -3.02 -13.50 -3.48
C TYR A 407 -2.00 -12.57 -2.84
N LEU A 408 -0.72 -12.94 -2.94
CA LEU A 408 0.40 -12.21 -2.35
C LEU A 408 1.35 -11.76 -3.46
N SER A 409 1.62 -10.46 -3.56
CA SER A 409 2.60 -9.92 -4.49
C SER A 409 3.96 -9.70 -3.83
N ASP A 410 5.00 -9.86 -4.63
CA ASP A 410 6.37 -9.53 -4.23
C ASP A 410 6.93 -8.44 -5.13
N ARG A 411 7.45 -7.34 -4.52
CA ARG A 411 7.99 -6.21 -5.26
C ARG A 411 9.46 -6.35 -5.63
N TRP A 412 10.06 -7.49 -5.32
CA TRP A 412 11.50 -7.70 -5.49
C TRP A 412 11.86 -8.77 -6.53
N GLY A 413 10.89 -9.20 -7.30
CA GLY A 413 11.11 -10.08 -8.44
C GLY A 413 10.61 -11.50 -8.26
N LEU A 414 9.92 -11.82 -7.15
CA LEU A 414 9.34 -13.15 -6.93
C LEU A 414 7.92 -13.31 -7.47
N GLY A 415 7.32 -12.22 -7.99
CA GLY A 415 6.04 -12.26 -8.69
C GLY A 415 4.81 -12.39 -7.80
N LEU A 416 3.87 -13.25 -8.20
CA LEU A 416 2.58 -13.47 -7.57
C LEU A 416 2.50 -14.89 -6.99
N HIS A 417 2.14 -15.00 -5.71
CA HIS A 417 1.88 -16.27 -5.02
C HIS A 417 0.39 -16.38 -4.71
N ILE A 418 -0.21 -17.53 -5.03
CA ILE A 418 -1.59 -17.88 -4.69
C ILE A 418 -1.54 -18.88 -3.56
N LEU A 419 -2.16 -18.55 -2.43
CA LEU A 419 -2.01 -19.26 -1.18
C LEU A 419 -3.38 -19.68 -0.64
N GLU A 420 -3.40 -20.68 0.23
CA GLU A 420 -4.57 -21.12 0.97
C GLU A 420 -4.24 -21.13 2.47
N TYR A 421 -5.10 -20.54 3.28
CA TYR A 421 -5.04 -20.67 4.73
C TYR A 421 -5.65 -22.02 5.15
N THR A 422 -4.95 -22.76 6.00
CA THR A 422 -5.31 -24.14 6.39
C THR A 422 -5.50 -24.31 7.89
N GLY A 423 -5.45 -23.18 8.65
CA GLY A 423 -5.65 -23.18 10.10
C GLY A 423 -7.09 -23.02 10.55
#